data_6ebf07758e643a82065d1f086e4583d0
#
_entry.id   6ebf07758e643a82065d1f086e4583d0
#
_cell.length_a   1.000
_cell.length_b   1.000
_cell.length_c   1.000
_cell.angle_alpha   90.00
_cell.angle_beta   90.00
_cell.angle_gamma   90.00
#
_symmetry.space_group_name_H-M   'P 1'
#
loop_
_entity.id
_entity.type
_entity.pdbx_description
1 polymer ?
#
loop_
_entity_poly.entity_id
_entity_poly.type
_entity_poly.pdbx_seq_one_letter_code
_entity_poly.pdbx_strand_id
1 'polypeptide(L)'
;MRTWRLGLVAVVTGVVAGSLMAQPPLPDPSIGSISNSDAAAIKAFATYYANAMAATTDSSKMVQDRTAVLKPVHDTSHPASAIFMDAYGNAVNQAFIPLLGNAATSLNAIITIAQVHDMSTQPALEQALTNSNASVRYWAAKGLGDILGQLSALPPAYRQAVRHLEAALAVEKDPVVKMGIADALSQAASPSAKSAALAITALGSFASNYALVPPNNLPVCVGTIHAIEAMLNKGAVLTPEVQEQAMRSLARIMSFTAQYYQSGLLNRTQTLVAVDALKACGDAMDVITHSQKFSLAAIDPQTDKSQVLLTVNGLTGDTQEKGLLQELYPKVAAPARISGKP
;
A
#
# COMPACT_ATOMS: atom_id res chain seq x y z
N MET A 1 -23.79 -74.94 18.75
CA MET A 1 -22.61 -74.38 19.49
C MET A 1 -21.86 -73.45 18.55
N ARG A 2 -22.03 -72.15 18.67
CA ARG A 2 -21.27 -71.13 17.88
C ARG A 2 -20.41 -70.34 18.87
N THR A 3 -19.13 -70.55 18.81
CA THR A 3 -18.13 -69.84 19.61
C THR A 3 -17.84 -68.46 18.98
N TRP A 4 -18.17 -67.40 19.69
CA TRP A 4 -17.79 -66.02 19.35
C TRP A 4 -16.35 -65.78 19.88
N ARG A 5 -15.44 -65.46 18.96
CA ARG A 5 -14.11 -64.94 19.32
C ARG A 5 -14.19 -63.44 19.39
N LEU A 6 -14.04 -62.91 20.58
CA LEU A 6 -13.82 -61.47 20.84
C LEU A 6 -12.39 -61.12 20.46
N GLY A 7 -12.24 -60.33 19.37
CA GLY A 7 -10.95 -59.75 19.01
C GLY A 7 -10.73 -58.45 19.81
N LEU A 8 -9.73 -58.46 20.65
CA LEU A 8 -9.26 -57.28 21.38
C LEU A 8 -8.53 -56.37 20.43
N VAL A 9 -9.12 -55.22 20.04
CA VAL A 9 -8.42 -54.17 19.29
C VAL A 9 -7.70 -53.28 20.31
N ALA A 10 -6.40 -53.43 20.43
CA ALA A 10 -5.56 -52.50 21.20
C ALA A 10 -5.40 -51.18 20.40
N VAL A 11 -6.10 -50.14 20.84
CA VAL A 11 -5.85 -48.78 20.37
C VAL A 11 -4.56 -48.31 21.01
N VAL A 12 -3.47 -48.31 20.26
CA VAL A 12 -2.23 -47.64 20.63
C VAL A 12 -2.43 -46.14 20.41
N THR A 13 -2.83 -45.42 21.45
CA THR A 13 -2.76 -43.95 21.51
C THR A 13 -1.31 -43.55 21.62
N GLY A 14 -0.66 -43.35 20.47
CA GLY A 14 0.65 -42.70 20.41
C GLY A 14 0.53 -41.25 20.90
N VAL A 15 0.85 -41.02 22.17
CA VAL A 15 1.12 -39.68 22.67
C VAL A 15 2.42 -39.24 21.99
N VAL A 16 2.29 -38.47 20.93
CA VAL A 16 3.44 -37.71 20.39
C VAL A 16 3.72 -36.62 21.45
N ALA A 17 4.62 -36.94 22.37
CA ALA A 17 5.25 -35.97 23.23
C ALA A 17 5.98 -34.99 22.31
N GLY A 18 5.33 -33.87 21.98
CA GLY A 18 5.98 -32.75 21.31
C GLY A 18 7.12 -32.31 22.21
N SER A 19 8.34 -32.65 21.84
CA SER A 19 9.54 -32.11 22.47
C SER A 19 9.39 -30.59 22.42
N LEU A 20 9.23 -29.95 23.57
CA LEU A 20 9.39 -28.51 23.74
C LEU A 20 10.83 -28.20 23.31
N MET A 21 11.07 -28.01 22.02
CA MET A 21 12.36 -27.56 21.54
C MET A 21 12.61 -26.20 22.17
N ALA A 22 13.72 -26.09 22.92
CA ALA A 22 14.15 -24.81 23.46
C ALA A 22 14.33 -23.83 22.31
N GLN A 23 13.93 -22.57 22.54
CA GLN A 23 14.15 -21.50 21.58
C GLN A 23 15.64 -21.45 21.19
N PRO A 24 15.96 -21.50 19.87
CA PRO A 24 17.36 -21.39 19.42
C PRO A 24 17.95 -20.05 19.85
N PRO A 25 19.21 -20.02 20.30
CA PRO A 25 19.88 -18.77 20.61
C PRO A 25 20.04 -17.92 19.33
N LEU A 26 19.87 -16.61 19.45
CA LEU A 26 20.10 -15.66 18.38
C LEU A 26 21.45 -14.97 18.62
N PRO A 27 22.30 -14.73 17.61
CA PRO A 27 23.49 -13.90 17.76
C PRO A 27 23.09 -12.46 18.08
N ASP A 28 24.01 -11.68 18.66
CA ASP A 28 23.80 -10.29 18.97
C ASP A 28 23.43 -9.51 17.69
N PRO A 29 22.27 -8.83 17.62
CA PRO A 29 21.86 -8.05 16.45
C PRO A 29 22.84 -6.93 16.05
N SER A 30 23.69 -6.46 16.94
CA SER A 30 24.65 -5.37 16.68
C SER A 30 25.94 -5.82 15.98
N ILE A 31 26.13 -7.13 15.71
CA ILE A 31 27.36 -7.67 15.11
C ILE A 31 27.68 -7.03 13.77
N GLY A 32 28.97 -6.75 13.56
CA GLY A 32 29.47 -6.14 12.31
C GLY A 32 29.80 -7.13 11.19
N SER A 33 29.69 -8.43 11.44
CA SER A 33 29.90 -9.50 10.44
C SER A 33 29.09 -10.74 10.80
N ILE A 34 28.61 -11.49 9.80
CA ILE A 34 27.87 -12.72 9.98
C ILE A 34 28.78 -13.90 9.62
N SER A 35 29.04 -14.77 10.58
CA SER A 35 29.71 -16.07 10.35
C SER A 35 28.68 -17.11 9.85
N ASN A 36 29.17 -18.24 9.34
CA ASN A 36 28.29 -19.35 8.95
C ASN A 36 27.48 -19.89 10.13
N SER A 37 28.04 -19.87 11.36
CA SER A 37 27.33 -20.26 12.57
C SER A 37 26.23 -19.27 12.93
N ASP A 38 26.48 -17.97 12.78
CA ASP A 38 25.48 -16.92 13.02
C ASP A 38 24.32 -17.03 12.03
N ALA A 39 24.61 -17.19 10.73
CA ALA A 39 23.61 -17.41 9.70
C ALA A 39 22.74 -18.64 9.99
N ALA A 40 23.36 -19.75 10.44
CA ALA A 40 22.64 -20.95 10.82
C ALA A 40 21.74 -20.73 12.05
N ALA A 41 22.22 -19.98 13.05
CA ALA A 41 21.45 -19.65 14.26
C ALA A 41 20.26 -18.73 13.93
N ILE A 42 20.47 -17.71 13.11
CA ILE A 42 19.41 -16.80 12.62
C ILE A 42 18.32 -17.60 11.88
N LYS A 43 18.74 -18.49 10.97
CA LYS A 43 17.80 -19.36 10.24
C LYS A 43 17.04 -20.29 11.17
N ALA A 44 17.72 -20.92 12.14
CA ALA A 44 17.08 -21.79 13.13
C ALA A 44 16.05 -21.04 13.96
N PHE A 45 16.37 -19.82 14.40
CA PHE A 45 15.46 -18.95 15.13
C PHE A 45 14.19 -18.62 14.33
N ALA A 46 14.33 -18.10 13.11
CA ALA A 46 13.19 -17.78 12.25
C ALA A 46 12.32 -19.03 11.97
N THR A 47 12.95 -20.17 11.67
CA THR A 47 12.27 -21.44 11.41
C THR A 47 11.51 -21.96 12.64
N TYR A 48 12.09 -21.82 13.83
CA TYR A 48 11.43 -22.21 15.09
C TYR A 48 10.07 -21.49 15.25
N TYR A 49 10.05 -20.18 15.11
CA TYR A 49 8.81 -19.41 15.27
C TYR A 49 7.82 -19.61 14.11
N ALA A 50 8.30 -19.78 12.88
CA ALA A 50 7.43 -20.13 11.77
C ALA A 50 6.73 -21.47 11.99
N ASN A 51 7.45 -22.49 12.48
CA ASN A 51 6.88 -23.79 12.85
C ASN A 51 5.94 -23.69 14.03
N ALA A 52 6.27 -22.91 15.06
CA ALA A 52 5.38 -22.67 16.20
C ALA A 52 4.06 -22.02 15.75
N MET A 53 4.13 -21.01 14.88
CA MET A 53 2.96 -20.36 14.31
C MET A 53 2.15 -21.32 13.43
N ALA A 54 2.79 -22.20 12.66
CA ALA A 54 2.11 -23.20 11.84
C ALA A 54 1.40 -24.29 12.65
N ALA A 55 1.93 -24.59 13.84
CA ALA A 55 1.42 -25.65 14.71
C ALA A 55 0.25 -25.23 15.62
N THR A 56 -0.11 -23.94 15.65
CA THR A 56 -1.17 -23.43 16.50
C THR A 56 -2.32 -22.83 15.70
N THR A 57 -3.54 -22.92 16.26
CA THR A 57 -4.72 -22.18 15.81
C THR A 57 -5.08 -21.04 16.78
N ASP A 58 -4.35 -20.92 17.88
CA ASP A 58 -4.55 -19.85 18.86
C ASP A 58 -3.95 -18.53 18.33
N SER A 59 -4.81 -17.58 18.06
CA SER A 59 -4.42 -16.25 17.55
C SER A 59 -3.53 -15.48 18.55
N SER A 60 -3.76 -15.63 19.84
CA SER A 60 -2.94 -14.97 20.87
C SER A 60 -1.52 -15.50 20.87
N LYS A 61 -1.36 -16.83 20.72
CA LYS A 61 -0.05 -17.45 20.57
C LYS A 61 0.66 -17.02 19.30
N MET A 62 -0.04 -16.96 18.16
CA MET A 62 0.53 -16.43 16.91
C MET A 62 1.04 -15.00 17.05
N VAL A 63 0.31 -14.15 17.79
CA VAL A 63 0.75 -12.77 18.09
C VAL A 63 1.98 -12.75 18.98
N GLN A 64 2.05 -13.63 20.00
CA GLN A 64 3.23 -13.77 20.84
C GLN A 64 4.45 -14.23 20.03
N ASP A 65 4.30 -15.24 19.19
CA ASP A 65 5.35 -15.76 18.33
C ASP A 65 5.84 -14.67 17.36
N ARG A 66 4.92 -13.91 16.73
CA ARG A 66 5.27 -12.74 15.91
C ARG A 66 6.06 -11.70 16.66
N THR A 67 5.60 -11.33 17.86
CA THR A 67 6.28 -10.35 18.70
C THR A 67 7.69 -10.79 19.07
N ALA A 68 7.88 -12.06 19.35
CA ALA A 68 9.20 -12.63 19.66
C ALA A 68 10.14 -12.57 18.45
N VAL A 69 9.64 -12.88 17.24
CA VAL A 69 10.41 -12.73 15.98
C VAL A 69 10.79 -11.29 15.73
N LEU A 70 9.90 -10.33 16.00
CA LEU A 70 10.16 -8.92 15.69
C LEU A 70 11.01 -8.21 16.75
N LYS A 71 11.12 -8.77 17.95
CA LYS A 71 11.89 -8.16 19.03
C LYS A 71 13.33 -7.79 18.65
N PRO A 72 14.12 -8.64 17.98
CA PRO A 72 15.53 -8.31 17.64
C PRO A 72 15.68 -7.12 16.69
N VAL A 73 14.68 -6.86 15.85
CA VAL A 73 14.73 -5.77 14.84
C VAL A 73 14.04 -4.49 15.33
N HIS A 74 13.24 -4.57 16.39
CA HIS A 74 12.55 -3.42 16.98
C HIS A 74 13.19 -2.92 18.27
N ASP A 75 14.26 -3.53 18.75
CA ASP A 75 14.97 -3.08 19.94
C ASP A 75 15.77 -1.81 19.66
N THR A 76 15.20 -0.67 20.02
CA THR A 76 15.85 0.64 19.81
C THR A 76 17.02 0.90 20.78
N SER A 77 17.12 0.12 21.86
CA SER A 77 18.24 0.23 22.82
C SER A 77 19.50 -0.48 22.32
N HIS A 78 19.32 -1.51 21.48
CA HIS A 78 20.38 -2.26 20.83
C HIS A 78 20.04 -2.41 19.32
N PRO A 79 20.26 -1.35 18.52
CA PRO A 79 19.84 -1.36 17.13
C PRO A 79 20.60 -2.42 16.33
N ALA A 80 19.86 -3.18 15.55
CA ALA A 80 20.44 -4.20 14.68
C ALA A 80 21.32 -3.58 13.59
N SER A 81 22.46 -4.21 13.31
CA SER A 81 23.34 -3.80 12.22
C SER A 81 22.70 -4.09 10.85
N ALA A 82 23.08 -3.35 9.80
CA ALA A 82 22.58 -3.58 8.45
C ALA A 82 22.88 -5.01 7.95
N ILE A 83 24.04 -5.56 8.33
CA ILE A 83 24.46 -6.93 7.96
C ILE A 83 23.57 -7.96 8.65
N PHE A 84 23.26 -7.74 9.94
CA PHE A 84 22.33 -8.60 10.66
C PHE A 84 20.92 -8.49 10.04
N MET A 85 20.44 -7.29 9.75
CA MET A 85 19.12 -7.06 9.17
C MET A 85 18.93 -7.79 7.84
N ASP A 86 19.91 -7.73 6.94
CA ASP A 86 19.86 -8.45 5.66
C ASP A 86 19.79 -9.98 5.88
N ALA A 87 20.67 -10.55 6.73
CA ALA A 87 20.67 -11.98 7.03
C ALA A 87 19.36 -12.41 7.72
N TYR A 88 18.85 -11.57 8.64
CA TYR A 88 17.63 -11.83 9.37
C TYR A 88 16.38 -11.75 8.47
N GLY A 89 16.28 -10.73 7.64
CA GLY A 89 15.19 -10.56 6.68
C GLY A 89 15.11 -11.72 5.70
N ASN A 90 16.27 -12.17 5.17
CA ASN A 90 16.35 -13.34 4.31
C ASN A 90 15.87 -14.62 5.03
N ALA A 91 16.25 -14.82 6.29
CA ALA A 91 15.84 -15.98 7.06
C ALA A 91 14.33 -15.95 7.40
N VAL A 92 13.80 -14.79 7.78
CA VAL A 92 12.36 -14.60 8.01
C VAL A 92 11.58 -14.88 6.73
N ASN A 93 12.00 -14.36 5.57
CA ASN A 93 11.35 -14.65 4.30
C ASN A 93 11.29 -16.15 4.03
N GLN A 94 12.44 -16.84 4.09
CA GLN A 94 12.50 -18.29 3.84
C GLN A 94 11.57 -19.07 4.75
N ALA A 95 11.48 -18.68 6.02
CA ALA A 95 10.67 -19.38 7.01
C ALA A 95 9.17 -19.07 6.92
N PHE A 96 8.79 -17.81 6.63
CA PHE A 96 7.40 -17.36 6.72
C PHE A 96 6.64 -17.33 5.40
N ILE A 97 7.30 -17.27 4.22
CA ILE A 97 6.64 -17.37 2.90
C ILE A 97 5.72 -18.60 2.79
N PRO A 98 6.11 -19.81 3.23
CA PRO A 98 5.22 -20.96 3.15
C PRO A 98 3.90 -20.80 3.92
N LEU A 99 3.88 -19.96 4.95
CA LEU A 99 2.70 -19.70 5.79
C LEU A 99 1.67 -18.79 5.11
N LEU A 100 2.06 -18.07 4.07
CA LEU A 100 1.16 -17.16 3.32
C LEU A 100 0.06 -17.91 2.56
N GLY A 101 0.26 -19.18 2.24
CA GLY A 101 -0.74 -20.05 1.61
C GLY A 101 -1.80 -20.60 2.56
N ASN A 102 -1.63 -20.48 3.87
CA ASN A 102 -2.56 -21.00 4.88
C ASN A 102 -3.39 -19.86 5.46
N ALA A 103 -4.72 -19.95 5.34
CA ALA A 103 -5.65 -18.91 5.79
C ALA A 103 -5.53 -18.58 7.30
N ALA A 104 -5.16 -19.55 8.14
CA ALA A 104 -5.01 -19.35 9.58
C ALA A 104 -3.74 -18.56 9.95
N THR A 105 -2.66 -18.71 9.20
CA THR A 105 -1.34 -18.13 9.52
C THR A 105 -0.96 -16.94 8.65
N SER A 106 -1.55 -16.82 7.46
CA SER A 106 -1.13 -15.88 6.41
C SER A 106 -1.07 -14.43 6.89
N LEU A 107 -2.03 -13.99 7.72
CA LEU A 107 -2.05 -12.63 8.24
C LEU A 107 -0.88 -12.36 9.20
N ASN A 108 -0.61 -13.27 10.14
CA ASN A 108 0.51 -13.09 11.05
C ASN A 108 1.86 -13.23 10.33
N ALA A 109 1.94 -14.12 9.35
CA ALA A 109 3.14 -14.28 8.53
C ALA A 109 3.47 -13.00 7.74
N ILE A 110 2.50 -12.42 7.03
CA ILE A 110 2.75 -11.19 6.26
C ILE A 110 3.06 -9.99 7.15
N ILE A 111 2.41 -9.86 8.32
CA ILE A 111 2.73 -8.81 9.27
C ILE A 111 4.17 -8.97 9.76
N THR A 112 4.61 -10.21 10.05
CA THR A 112 6.00 -10.48 10.42
C THR A 112 6.97 -10.04 9.34
N ILE A 113 6.76 -10.47 8.10
CA ILE A 113 7.61 -10.10 6.95
C ILE A 113 7.65 -8.59 6.74
N ALA A 114 6.48 -7.93 6.76
CA ALA A 114 6.38 -6.49 6.55
C ALA A 114 7.10 -5.66 7.61
N GLN A 115 7.03 -6.09 8.88
CA GLN A 115 7.60 -5.37 10.02
C GLN A 115 9.10 -5.63 10.25
N VAL A 116 9.74 -6.49 9.45
CA VAL A 116 11.22 -6.57 9.43
C VAL A 116 11.84 -5.30 8.84
N HIS A 117 11.14 -4.62 7.92
CA HIS A 117 11.57 -3.36 7.29
C HIS A 117 12.92 -3.45 6.59
N ASP A 118 13.21 -4.56 5.92
CA ASP A 118 14.44 -4.80 5.17
C ASP A 118 14.15 -5.12 3.70
N MET A 119 15.05 -4.66 2.80
CA MET A 119 14.91 -4.85 1.35
C MET A 119 14.81 -6.32 0.93
N SER A 120 15.41 -7.24 1.69
CA SER A 120 15.35 -8.67 1.41
C SER A 120 13.92 -9.23 1.47
N THR A 121 12.97 -8.50 2.13
CA THR A 121 11.56 -8.90 2.21
C THR A 121 10.76 -8.61 0.95
N GLN A 122 11.29 -7.82 0.00
CA GLN A 122 10.59 -7.41 -1.23
C GLN A 122 9.91 -8.56 -1.98
N PRO A 123 10.57 -9.69 -2.30
CA PRO A 123 9.94 -10.76 -3.10
C PRO A 123 8.71 -11.37 -2.43
N ALA A 124 8.75 -11.54 -1.11
CA ALA A 124 7.61 -12.06 -0.35
C ALA A 124 6.43 -11.10 -0.32
N LEU A 125 6.71 -9.80 -0.14
CA LEU A 125 5.70 -8.75 -0.14
C LEU A 125 5.05 -8.62 -1.52
N GLU A 126 5.83 -8.63 -2.62
CA GLU A 126 5.30 -8.61 -3.99
C GLU A 126 4.39 -9.82 -4.28
N GLN A 127 4.80 -11.02 -3.89
CA GLN A 127 3.98 -12.22 -4.01
C GLN A 127 2.67 -12.10 -3.24
N ALA A 128 2.71 -11.52 -2.05
CA ALA A 128 1.54 -11.40 -1.17
C ALA A 128 0.51 -10.37 -1.64
N LEU A 129 0.85 -9.46 -2.55
CA LEU A 129 -0.11 -8.52 -3.17
C LEU A 129 -1.24 -9.21 -3.93
N THR A 130 -1.06 -10.47 -4.34
CA THR A 130 -2.08 -11.26 -5.05
C THR A 130 -2.82 -12.26 -4.15
N ASN A 131 -2.59 -12.22 -2.84
CA ASN A 131 -3.23 -13.13 -1.90
C ASN A 131 -4.77 -12.95 -1.90
N SER A 132 -5.51 -14.04 -1.71
CA SER A 132 -6.98 -13.99 -1.64
C SER A 132 -7.52 -13.18 -0.45
N ASN A 133 -6.77 -13.12 0.67
CA ASN A 133 -7.13 -12.36 1.86
C ASN A 133 -6.75 -10.86 1.72
N ALA A 134 -7.75 -9.99 1.79
CA ALA A 134 -7.56 -8.54 1.69
C ALA A 134 -6.59 -7.98 2.74
N SER A 135 -6.65 -8.47 3.98
CA SER A 135 -5.74 -8.04 5.03
C SER A 135 -4.28 -8.40 4.73
N VAL A 136 -4.04 -9.54 4.08
CA VAL A 136 -2.69 -9.93 3.64
C VAL A 136 -2.20 -8.99 2.55
N ARG A 137 -3.03 -8.66 1.56
CA ARG A 137 -2.68 -7.70 0.50
C ARG A 137 -2.40 -6.30 1.05
N TYR A 138 -3.21 -5.86 2.03
CA TYR A 138 -3.00 -4.58 2.71
C TYR A 138 -1.62 -4.51 3.39
N TRP A 139 -1.27 -5.52 4.18
CA TRP A 139 0.03 -5.57 4.86
C TRP A 139 1.21 -5.75 3.90
N ALA A 140 1.00 -6.47 2.81
CA ALA A 140 1.99 -6.57 1.74
C ALA A 140 2.29 -5.20 1.10
N ALA A 141 1.25 -4.44 0.78
CA ALA A 141 1.40 -3.09 0.24
C ALA A 141 2.10 -2.16 1.24
N LYS A 142 1.66 -2.19 2.52
CA LYS A 142 2.28 -1.40 3.58
C LYS A 142 3.76 -1.72 3.74
N GLY A 143 4.13 -3.01 3.82
CA GLY A 143 5.53 -3.42 3.93
C GLY A 143 6.38 -2.99 2.73
N LEU A 144 5.84 -3.06 1.51
CA LEU A 144 6.52 -2.51 0.32
C LEU A 144 6.73 -1.01 0.44
N GLY A 145 5.71 -0.25 0.89
CA GLY A 145 5.84 1.18 1.12
C GLY A 145 6.97 1.51 2.09
N ASP A 146 7.03 0.79 3.21
CA ASP A 146 8.02 1.00 4.27
C ASP A 146 9.47 0.78 3.78
N ILE A 147 9.70 -0.09 2.78
CA ILE A 147 11.05 -0.35 2.21
C ILE A 147 11.36 0.42 0.92
N LEU A 148 10.40 1.11 0.30
CA LEU A 148 10.62 1.82 -0.97
C LEU A 148 11.75 2.83 -0.89
N GLY A 149 11.90 3.53 0.25
CA GLY A 149 13.01 4.45 0.48
C GLY A 149 14.37 3.76 0.39
N GLN A 150 14.50 2.57 0.95
CA GLN A 150 15.73 1.75 0.90
C GLN A 150 15.97 1.22 -0.52
N LEU A 151 14.92 0.72 -1.19
CA LEU A 151 14.99 0.22 -2.57
C LEU A 151 15.41 1.31 -3.57
N SER A 152 15.24 2.58 -3.23
CA SER A 152 15.65 3.69 -4.11
C SER A 152 17.15 3.68 -4.47
N ALA A 153 17.98 3.09 -3.62
CA ALA A 153 19.40 2.86 -3.89
C ALA A 153 19.63 1.76 -4.96
N LEU A 154 18.62 0.94 -5.25
CA LEU A 154 18.64 -0.16 -6.21
C LEU A 154 17.58 0.06 -7.30
N PRO A 155 17.82 0.89 -8.33
CA PRO A 155 16.79 1.31 -9.28
C PRO A 155 16.00 0.18 -9.97
N PRO A 156 16.57 -1.00 -10.30
CA PRO A 156 15.78 -2.11 -10.83
C PRO A 156 14.74 -2.66 -9.83
N ALA A 157 15.14 -2.89 -8.58
CA ALA A 157 14.28 -3.39 -7.51
C ALA A 157 13.18 -2.38 -7.17
N TYR A 158 13.53 -1.11 -7.05
CA TYR A 158 12.58 -0.03 -6.85
C TYR A 158 11.50 0.00 -7.95
N ARG A 159 11.92 0.01 -9.24
CA ARG A 159 10.96 0.00 -10.36
C ARG A 159 10.06 -1.23 -10.36
N GLN A 160 10.59 -2.37 -9.95
CA GLN A 160 9.82 -3.60 -9.83
C GLN A 160 8.75 -3.46 -8.75
N ALA A 161 9.09 -3.00 -7.55
CA ALA A 161 8.15 -2.80 -6.45
C ALA A 161 7.02 -1.82 -6.84
N VAL A 162 7.37 -0.67 -7.45
CA VAL A 162 6.36 0.31 -7.92
C VAL A 162 5.42 -0.31 -8.96
N ARG A 163 5.93 -1.08 -9.94
CA ARG A 163 5.09 -1.76 -10.94
C ARG A 163 4.17 -2.81 -10.33
N HIS A 164 4.63 -3.56 -9.32
CA HIS A 164 3.78 -4.53 -8.62
C HIS A 164 2.66 -3.83 -7.84
N LEU A 165 2.97 -2.71 -7.17
CA LEU A 165 1.94 -1.87 -6.53
C LEU A 165 0.95 -1.29 -7.54
N GLU A 166 1.42 -0.77 -8.68
CA GLU A 166 0.58 -0.27 -9.77
C GLU A 166 -0.36 -1.36 -10.32
N ALA A 167 0.19 -2.53 -10.63
CA ALA A 167 -0.59 -3.66 -11.13
C ALA A 167 -1.63 -4.14 -10.12
N ALA A 168 -1.26 -4.20 -8.84
CA ALA A 168 -2.17 -4.55 -7.75
C ALA A 168 -3.29 -3.51 -7.62
N LEU A 169 -2.96 -2.21 -7.66
CA LEU A 169 -3.94 -1.13 -7.57
C LEU A 169 -4.98 -1.18 -8.70
N ALA A 170 -4.55 -1.54 -9.91
CA ALA A 170 -5.42 -1.60 -11.08
C ALA A 170 -6.51 -2.68 -10.97
N VAL A 171 -6.25 -3.78 -10.27
CA VAL A 171 -7.17 -4.92 -10.16
C VAL A 171 -7.83 -5.06 -8.80
N GLU A 172 -7.36 -4.33 -7.78
CA GLU A 172 -7.87 -4.40 -6.42
C GLU A 172 -9.34 -3.98 -6.36
N LYS A 173 -10.13 -4.65 -5.52
CA LYS A 173 -11.55 -4.36 -5.33
C LYS A 173 -11.86 -3.80 -3.94
N ASP A 174 -11.05 -4.17 -2.95
CA ASP A 174 -11.23 -3.71 -1.58
C ASP A 174 -10.74 -2.27 -1.42
N PRO A 175 -11.60 -1.32 -0.98
CA PRO A 175 -11.22 0.10 -0.88
C PRO A 175 -10.13 0.34 0.16
N VAL A 176 -10.06 -0.44 1.23
CA VAL A 176 -9.03 -0.27 2.28
C VAL A 176 -7.67 -0.71 1.74
N VAL A 177 -7.63 -1.80 0.97
CA VAL A 177 -6.39 -2.25 0.31
C VAL A 177 -5.95 -1.25 -0.75
N LYS A 178 -6.87 -0.68 -1.54
CA LYS A 178 -6.56 0.39 -2.50
C LYS A 178 -5.91 1.59 -1.83
N MET A 179 -6.47 2.05 -0.70
CA MET A 179 -5.88 3.14 0.08
C MET A 179 -4.48 2.76 0.60
N GLY A 180 -4.30 1.54 1.10
CA GLY A 180 -2.99 1.06 1.54
C GLY A 180 -1.95 1.00 0.41
N ILE A 181 -2.35 0.61 -0.81
CA ILE A 181 -1.46 0.64 -1.98
C ILE A 181 -1.13 2.08 -2.40
N ALA A 182 -2.12 2.99 -2.37
CA ALA A 182 -1.90 4.40 -2.67
C ALA A 182 -0.93 5.05 -1.66
N ASP A 183 -1.10 4.74 -0.37
CA ASP A 183 -0.19 5.19 0.69
C ASP A 183 1.22 4.63 0.49
N ALA A 184 1.35 3.33 0.16
CA ALA A 184 2.64 2.73 -0.19
C ALA A 184 3.32 3.45 -1.37
N LEU A 185 2.58 3.76 -2.43
CA LEU A 185 3.09 4.53 -3.57
C LEU A 185 3.50 5.95 -3.18
N SER A 186 2.86 6.57 -2.18
CA SER A 186 3.26 7.89 -1.68
C SER A 186 4.64 7.89 -1.01
N GLN A 187 5.07 6.75 -0.48
CA GLN A 187 6.42 6.59 0.06
C GLN A 187 7.50 6.49 -1.03
N ALA A 188 7.10 6.30 -2.29
CA ALA A 188 8.00 6.22 -3.44
C ALA A 188 8.70 7.55 -3.80
N ALA A 189 8.51 8.62 -3.04
CA ALA A 189 9.22 9.89 -3.21
C ALA A 189 10.71 9.71 -2.88
N SER A 190 11.42 9.13 -3.83
CA SER A 190 12.89 9.11 -3.84
C SER A 190 13.42 10.40 -4.48
N PRO A 191 14.60 10.86 -4.10
CA PRO A 191 15.28 11.99 -4.76
C PRO A 191 15.54 11.78 -6.26
N SER A 192 15.35 10.57 -6.81
CA SER A 192 15.47 10.35 -8.26
C SER A 192 14.16 10.68 -8.97
N ALA A 193 14.18 11.72 -9.79
CA ALA A 193 13.03 12.19 -10.59
C ALA A 193 12.29 11.08 -11.37
N LYS A 194 13.02 10.08 -11.88
CA LYS A 194 12.44 8.97 -12.66
C LYS A 194 11.60 8.03 -11.81
N SER A 195 11.91 7.88 -10.55
CA SER A 195 11.24 6.96 -9.63
C SER A 195 9.91 7.51 -9.12
N ALA A 196 9.90 8.78 -8.72
CA ALA A 196 8.68 9.48 -8.33
C ALA A 196 7.70 9.62 -9.49
N ALA A 197 8.20 9.87 -10.72
CA ALA A 197 7.39 9.97 -11.92
C ALA A 197 6.54 8.72 -12.18
N LEU A 198 7.08 7.52 -12.00
CA LEU A 198 6.33 6.27 -12.16
C LEU A 198 5.17 6.18 -11.17
N ALA A 199 5.42 6.45 -9.90
CA ALA A 199 4.39 6.36 -8.86
C ALA A 199 3.31 7.45 -9.04
N ILE A 200 3.68 8.68 -9.38
CA ILE A 200 2.72 9.76 -9.69
C ILE A 200 1.87 9.40 -10.90
N THR A 201 2.48 8.82 -11.94
CA THR A 201 1.75 8.36 -13.12
C THR A 201 0.75 7.26 -12.78
N ALA A 202 1.16 6.26 -12.00
CA ALA A 202 0.31 5.16 -11.56
C ALA A 202 -0.89 5.68 -10.73
N LEU A 203 -0.62 6.53 -9.74
CA LEU A 203 -1.65 7.14 -8.89
C LEU A 203 -2.61 8.02 -9.69
N GLY A 204 -2.09 8.86 -10.59
CA GLY A 204 -2.90 9.73 -11.42
C GLY A 204 -3.79 8.97 -12.40
N SER A 205 -3.27 7.94 -13.05
CA SER A 205 -4.04 7.08 -13.94
C SER A 205 -5.13 6.32 -13.18
N PHE A 206 -4.81 5.78 -12.01
CA PHE A 206 -5.78 5.12 -11.16
C PHE A 206 -6.89 6.08 -10.73
N ALA A 207 -6.55 7.23 -10.17
CA ALA A 207 -7.52 8.20 -9.65
C ALA A 207 -8.44 8.72 -10.76
N SER A 208 -7.92 9.01 -11.96
CA SER A 208 -8.73 9.48 -13.09
C SER A 208 -9.66 8.41 -13.64
N ASN A 209 -9.29 7.14 -13.61
CA ASN A 209 -10.16 6.04 -14.01
C ASN A 209 -11.20 5.73 -12.94
N TYR A 210 -10.82 5.86 -11.67
CA TYR A 210 -11.69 5.57 -10.54
C TYR A 210 -12.78 6.62 -10.33
N ALA A 211 -12.55 7.85 -10.73
CA ALA A 211 -13.54 8.93 -10.70
C ALA A 211 -14.75 8.67 -11.63
N LEU A 212 -14.63 7.72 -12.59
CA LEU A 212 -15.74 7.30 -13.46
C LEU A 212 -16.74 6.35 -12.78
N VAL A 213 -16.52 5.98 -11.54
CA VAL A 213 -17.30 4.98 -10.80
C VAL A 213 -18.10 5.68 -9.68
N PRO A 214 -19.21 5.08 -9.15
CA PRO A 214 -20.15 5.77 -8.25
C PRO A 214 -19.56 6.43 -7.00
N PRO A 215 -20.31 7.34 -6.34
CA PRO A 215 -19.83 8.20 -5.23
C PRO A 215 -19.18 7.51 -4.04
N ASN A 216 -19.42 6.22 -3.86
CA ASN A 216 -18.81 5.41 -2.78
C ASN A 216 -17.28 5.31 -2.89
N ASN A 217 -16.72 5.67 -4.04
CA ASN A 217 -15.29 5.57 -4.30
C ASN A 217 -14.52 6.89 -4.07
N LEU A 218 -15.22 7.99 -3.79
CA LEU A 218 -14.59 9.28 -3.50
C LEU A 218 -13.50 9.23 -2.42
N PRO A 219 -13.66 8.49 -1.29
CA PRO A 219 -12.59 8.41 -0.28
C PRO A 219 -11.27 7.85 -0.81
N VAL A 220 -11.33 6.89 -1.75
CA VAL A 220 -10.11 6.35 -2.37
C VAL A 220 -9.46 7.37 -3.31
N CYS A 221 -10.26 8.14 -4.05
CA CYS A 221 -9.75 9.26 -4.86
C CYS A 221 -9.03 10.29 -3.98
N VAL A 222 -9.63 10.69 -2.86
CA VAL A 222 -9.01 11.63 -1.90
C VAL A 222 -7.67 11.08 -1.40
N GLY A 223 -7.64 9.84 -0.92
CA GLY A 223 -6.40 9.19 -0.46
C GLY A 223 -5.31 9.17 -1.55
N THR A 224 -5.70 8.91 -2.81
CA THR A 224 -4.76 8.91 -3.94
C THR A 224 -4.25 10.32 -4.27
N ILE A 225 -5.10 11.34 -4.19
CA ILE A 225 -4.70 12.74 -4.42
C ILE A 225 -3.72 13.19 -3.33
N HIS A 226 -4.03 12.92 -2.06
CA HIS A 226 -3.12 13.23 -0.95
C HIS A 226 -1.79 12.47 -1.07
N ALA A 227 -1.80 11.24 -1.59
CA ALA A 227 -0.57 10.51 -1.88
C ALA A 227 0.28 11.23 -2.96
N ILE A 228 -0.33 11.73 -4.04
CA ILE A 228 0.34 12.53 -5.06
C ILE A 228 0.91 13.81 -4.45
N GLU A 229 0.11 14.54 -3.68
CA GLU A 229 0.51 15.77 -3.00
C GLU A 229 1.69 15.52 -2.03
N ALA A 230 1.61 14.47 -1.22
CA ALA A 230 2.68 14.11 -0.30
C ALA A 230 4.01 13.80 -1.02
N MET A 231 3.96 13.15 -2.19
CA MET A 231 5.14 12.92 -3.03
C MET A 231 5.73 14.22 -3.56
N LEU A 232 4.89 15.13 -4.04
CA LEU A 232 5.32 16.43 -4.54
C LEU A 232 5.97 17.27 -3.43
N ASN A 233 5.36 17.29 -2.25
CA ASN A 233 5.85 18.02 -1.08
C ASN A 233 7.19 17.47 -0.55
N LYS A 234 7.50 16.19 -0.81
CA LYS A 234 8.83 15.59 -0.53
C LYS A 234 9.89 15.96 -1.58
N GLY A 235 9.59 16.85 -2.52
CA GLY A 235 10.53 17.35 -3.51
C GLY A 235 10.66 16.48 -4.76
N ALA A 236 9.63 15.71 -5.11
CA ALA A 236 9.62 14.99 -6.38
C ALA A 236 9.74 15.95 -7.57
N VAL A 237 10.80 15.80 -8.34
CA VAL A 237 11.00 16.58 -9.57
C VAL A 237 10.29 15.89 -10.71
N LEU A 238 9.34 16.58 -11.34
CA LEU A 238 8.57 16.06 -12.45
C LEU A 238 9.14 16.54 -13.80
N THR A 239 9.20 15.65 -14.78
CA THR A 239 9.38 16.07 -16.16
C THR A 239 8.11 16.75 -16.67
N PRO A 240 8.20 17.62 -17.71
CA PRO A 240 7.01 18.28 -18.28
C PRO A 240 5.90 17.29 -18.66
N GLU A 241 6.25 16.13 -19.19
CA GLU A 241 5.29 15.09 -19.60
C GLU A 241 4.54 14.49 -18.41
N VAL A 242 5.26 14.27 -17.28
CA VAL A 242 4.66 13.76 -16.04
C VAL A 242 3.80 14.83 -15.38
N GLN A 243 4.22 16.10 -15.43
CA GLN A 243 3.40 17.22 -14.98
C GLN A 243 2.09 17.29 -15.76
N GLU A 244 2.14 17.26 -17.10
CA GLU A 244 0.94 17.26 -17.95
C GLU A 244 0.00 16.09 -17.62
N GLN A 245 0.55 14.90 -17.39
CA GLN A 245 -0.24 13.72 -17.04
C GLN A 245 -0.88 13.83 -15.65
N ALA A 246 -0.15 14.30 -14.66
CA ALA A 246 -0.67 14.56 -13.32
C ALA A 246 -1.78 15.61 -13.36
N MET A 247 -1.53 16.74 -14.03
CA MET A 247 -2.51 17.82 -14.20
C MET A 247 -3.79 17.35 -14.90
N ARG A 248 -3.66 16.52 -15.95
CA ARG A 248 -4.80 15.92 -16.65
C ARG A 248 -5.63 15.02 -15.73
N SER A 249 -4.96 14.21 -14.92
CA SER A 249 -5.62 13.29 -13.99
C SER A 249 -6.35 14.03 -12.89
N LEU A 250 -5.70 15.02 -12.27
CA LEU A 250 -6.29 15.86 -11.23
C LEU A 250 -7.48 16.66 -11.75
N ALA A 251 -7.35 17.27 -12.93
CA ALA A 251 -8.45 18.01 -13.56
C ALA A 251 -9.67 17.12 -13.82
N ARG A 252 -9.42 15.88 -14.24
CA ARG A 252 -10.47 14.90 -14.49
C ARG A 252 -11.21 14.51 -13.21
N ILE A 253 -10.48 14.25 -12.13
CA ILE A 253 -11.07 13.97 -10.81
C ILE A 253 -11.87 15.18 -10.32
N MET A 254 -11.28 16.37 -10.41
CA MET A 254 -11.91 17.63 -10.00
C MET A 254 -13.23 17.86 -10.75
N SER A 255 -13.23 17.75 -12.08
CA SER A 255 -14.42 17.93 -12.92
C SER A 255 -15.50 16.90 -12.59
N PHE A 256 -15.16 15.62 -12.46
CA PHE A 256 -16.11 14.58 -12.08
C PHE A 256 -16.71 14.82 -10.70
N THR A 257 -15.88 15.17 -9.74
CA THR A 257 -16.33 15.44 -8.37
C THR A 257 -17.30 16.61 -8.33
N ALA A 258 -17.03 17.69 -9.09
CA ALA A 258 -17.93 18.83 -9.20
C ALA A 258 -19.27 18.49 -9.85
N GLN A 259 -19.27 17.64 -10.88
CA GLN A 259 -20.50 17.16 -11.52
C GLN A 259 -21.32 16.28 -10.56
N TYR A 260 -20.71 15.39 -9.80
CA TYR A 260 -21.38 14.64 -8.74
C TYR A 260 -21.94 15.56 -7.66
N TYR A 261 -21.16 16.56 -7.22
CA TYR A 261 -21.61 17.55 -6.25
C TYR A 261 -22.84 18.30 -6.76
N GLN A 262 -22.83 18.74 -8.01
CA GLN A 262 -23.96 19.45 -8.66
C GLN A 262 -25.19 18.55 -8.78
N SER A 263 -25.05 17.26 -9.08
CA SER A 263 -26.18 16.36 -9.30
C SER A 263 -27.13 16.22 -8.12
N GLY A 264 -26.66 16.55 -6.89
CA GLY A 264 -27.43 16.43 -5.67
C GLY A 264 -27.62 14.99 -5.18
N LEU A 265 -26.94 14.03 -5.78
CA LEU A 265 -27.05 12.61 -5.42
C LEU A 265 -26.18 12.23 -4.21
N LEU A 266 -25.28 13.11 -3.79
CA LEU A 266 -24.39 12.86 -2.66
C LEU A 266 -25.15 13.02 -1.33
N ASN A 267 -25.02 12.06 -0.44
CA ASN A 267 -25.43 12.23 0.94
C ASN A 267 -24.47 13.17 1.68
N ARG A 268 -24.78 13.51 2.94
CA ARG A 268 -23.99 14.47 3.73
C ARG A 268 -22.52 14.07 3.86
N THR A 269 -22.23 12.80 4.14
CA THR A 269 -20.86 12.32 4.27
C THR A 269 -20.11 12.37 2.94
N GLN A 270 -20.75 11.94 1.86
CA GLN A 270 -20.17 12.00 0.50
C GLN A 270 -19.94 13.45 0.06
N THR A 271 -20.81 14.39 0.45
CA THR A 271 -20.63 15.81 0.18
C THR A 271 -19.36 16.36 0.83
N LEU A 272 -19.09 15.98 2.10
CA LEU A 272 -17.84 16.36 2.79
C LEU A 272 -16.62 15.82 2.05
N VAL A 273 -16.66 14.53 1.68
CA VAL A 273 -15.56 13.89 0.95
C VAL A 273 -15.36 14.50 -0.44
N ALA A 274 -16.44 14.89 -1.12
CA ALA A 274 -16.35 15.57 -2.41
C ALA A 274 -15.68 16.94 -2.30
N VAL A 275 -16.02 17.72 -1.29
CA VAL A 275 -15.35 19.02 -1.02
C VAL A 275 -13.87 18.82 -0.72
N ASP A 276 -13.53 17.83 0.10
CA ASP A 276 -12.13 17.47 0.40
C ASP A 276 -11.38 17.05 -0.88
N ALA A 277 -11.96 16.21 -1.72
CA ALA A 277 -11.39 15.82 -3.01
C ALA A 277 -11.13 17.04 -3.93
N LEU A 278 -12.07 17.98 -4.00
CA LEU A 278 -11.92 19.19 -4.81
C LEU A 278 -10.75 20.04 -4.32
N LYS A 279 -10.67 20.28 -3.00
CA LYS A 279 -9.58 21.04 -2.38
C LYS A 279 -8.23 20.36 -2.61
N ALA A 280 -8.13 19.07 -2.31
CA ALA A 280 -6.91 18.30 -2.51
C ALA A 280 -6.42 18.30 -3.97
N CYS A 281 -7.33 18.23 -4.95
CA CYS A 281 -6.96 18.41 -6.36
C CYS A 281 -6.37 19.79 -6.64
N GLY A 282 -7.00 20.85 -6.13
CA GLY A 282 -6.51 22.23 -6.29
C GLY A 282 -5.13 22.42 -5.68
N ASP A 283 -4.94 21.96 -4.44
CA ASP A 283 -3.68 22.06 -3.71
C ASP A 283 -2.56 21.29 -4.43
N ALA A 284 -2.82 20.05 -4.91
CA ALA A 284 -1.86 19.29 -5.70
C ALA A 284 -1.50 20.00 -7.03
N MET A 285 -2.47 20.60 -7.71
CA MET A 285 -2.22 21.37 -8.93
C MET A 285 -1.40 22.63 -8.66
N ASP A 286 -1.66 23.31 -7.54
CA ASP A 286 -0.89 24.49 -7.12
C ASP A 286 0.56 24.12 -6.77
N VAL A 287 0.79 22.97 -6.13
CA VAL A 287 2.16 22.46 -5.90
C VAL A 287 2.88 22.18 -7.22
N ILE A 288 2.22 21.53 -8.20
CA ILE A 288 2.83 21.24 -9.52
C ILE A 288 3.17 22.51 -10.28
N THR A 289 2.30 23.53 -10.19
CA THR A 289 2.47 24.78 -10.96
C THR A 289 3.25 25.86 -10.22
N HIS A 290 3.62 25.61 -8.96
CA HIS A 290 4.22 26.59 -8.06
C HIS A 290 3.38 27.90 -8.00
N SER A 291 2.05 27.75 -7.92
CA SER A 291 1.11 28.86 -7.93
C SER A 291 0.04 28.66 -6.85
N GLN A 292 -0.90 29.59 -6.76
CA GLN A 292 -2.12 29.47 -5.94
C GLN A 292 -3.38 29.67 -6.80
N LYS A 293 -3.29 29.42 -8.10
CA LYS A 293 -4.36 29.71 -9.05
C LYS A 293 -5.44 28.64 -9.11
N PHE A 294 -5.15 27.44 -8.63
CA PHE A 294 -6.07 26.29 -8.62
C PHE A 294 -6.74 26.07 -7.26
N SER A 295 -6.42 26.90 -6.26
CA SER A 295 -6.96 26.75 -4.91
C SER A 295 -8.49 26.83 -4.88
N LEU A 296 -9.11 25.86 -4.24
CA LEU A 296 -10.53 25.76 -3.97
C LEU A 296 -10.84 25.89 -2.47
N ALA A 297 -9.97 26.56 -1.72
CA ALA A 297 -10.08 26.71 -0.26
C ALA A 297 -11.42 27.33 0.18
N ALA A 298 -12.01 28.20 -0.65
CA ALA A 298 -13.29 28.88 -0.37
C ALA A 298 -14.52 27.97 -0.51
N ILE A 299 -14.40 26.78 -1.13
CA ILE A 299 -15.51 25.83 -1.26
C ILE A 299 -15.74 25.14 0.08
N ASP A 300 -16.99 25.09 0.51
CA ASP A 300 -17.42 24.35 1.68
C ASP A 300 -18.67 23.48 1.35
N PRO A 301 -19.13 22.59 2.25
CA PRO A 301 -20.27 21.72 1.99
C PRO A 301 -21.62 22.45 1.82
N GLN A 302 -21.68 23.74 2.07
CA GLN A 302 -22.87 24.59 1.91
C GLN A 302 -22.78 25.48 0.67
N THR A 303 -21.62 25.52 0.00
CA THR A 303 -21.43 26.28 -1.23
C THR A 303 -22.43 25.84 -2.30
N ASP A 304 -23.04 26.79 -2.97
CA ASP A 304 -23.99 26.50 -4.04
C ASP A 304 -23.41 25.57 -5.10
N LYS A 305 -24.16 24.54 -5.45
CA LYS A 305 -23.69 23.45 -6.32
C LYS A 305 -23.33 23.92 -7.73
N SER A 306 -24.11 24.89 -8.24
CA SER A 306 -23.82 25.46 -9.56
C SER A 306 -22.59 26.35 -9.53
N GLN A 307 -22.37 27.05 -8.42
CA GLN A 307 -21.16 27.86 -8.21
C GLN A 307 -19.91 26.98 -8.15
N VAL A 308 -19.98 25.84 -7.47
CA VAL A 308 -18.86 24.86 -7.43
C VAL A 308 -18.51 24.39 -8.84
N LEU A 309 -19.51 23.96 -9.64
CA LEU A 309 -19.25 23.50 -10.99
C LEU A 309 -18.70 24.61 -11.88
N LEU A 310 -19.26 25.84 -11.79
CA LEU A 310 -18.77 26.98 -12.56
C LEU A 310 -17.31 27.31 -12.22
N THR A 311 -16.97 27.33 -10.94
CA THR A 311 -15.59 27.53 -10.48
C THR A 311 -14.66 26.47 -11.03
N VAL A 312 -15.01 25.19 -10.94
CA VAL A 312 -14.21 24.07 -11.44
C VAL A 312 -14.05 24.15 -12.96
N ASN A 313 -15.12 24.46 -13.71
CA ASN A 313 -15.04 24.62 -15.17
C ASN A 313 -14.11 25.77 -15.57
N GLY A 314 -14.13 26.88 -14.82
CA GLY A 314 -13.18 27.98 -15.03
C GLY A 314 -11.71 27.55 -14.86
N LEU A 315 -11.45 26.58 -13.98
CA LEU A 315 -10.10 26.04 -13.78
C LEU A 315 -9.73 24.96 -14.80
N THR A 316 -10.61 23.98 -15.03
CA THR A 316 -10.32 22.79 -15.83
C THR A 316 -10.77 22.87 -17.28
N GLY A 317 -11.55 23.87 -17.63
CA GLY A 317 -12.24 23.96 -18.90
C GLY A 317 -13.45 23.03 -19.01
N ASP A 318 -14.24 23.24 -20.04
CA ASP A 318 -15.32 22.34 -20.42
C ASP A 318 -15.37 22.14 -21.96
N THR A 319 -16.47 21.60 -22.50
CA THR A 319 -16.61 21.34 -23.92
C THR A 319 -16.77 22.61 -24.78
N GLN A 320 -17.04 23.76 -24.16
CA GLN A 320 -17.30 25.03 -24.84
C GLN A 320 -16.21 26.06 -24.60
N GLU A 321 -15.64 26.10 -23.42
CA GLU A 321 -14.65 27.09 -23.00
C GLU A 321 -13.37 26.46 -22.45
N LYS A 322 -12.24 27.11 -22.77
CA LYS A 322 -10.95 26.76 -22.17
C LYS A 322 -10.91 27.30 -20.73
N GLY A 323 -10.44 26.47 -19.82
CA GLY A 323 -10.12 26.89 -18.47
C GLY A 323 -8.66 27.27 -18.32
N LEU A 324 -8.30 27.74 -17.11
CA LEU A 324 -6.93 28.08 -16.74
C LEU A 324 -5.91 26.96 -17.05
N LEU A 325 -6.34 25.69 -16.89
CA LEU A 325 -5.50 24.54 -17.18
C LEU A 325 -5.01 24.53 -18.63
N GLN A 326 -5.89 24.79 -19.61
CA GLN A 326 -5.54 24.79 -21.03
C GLN A 326 -4.71 26.01 -21.44
N GLU A 327 -4.76 27.09 -20.67
CA GLU A 327 -3.86 28.23 -20.84
C GLU A 327 -2.42 27.88 -20.45
N LEU A 328 -2.25 27.17 -19.32
CA LEU A 328 -0.96 26.77 -18.80
C LEU A 328 -0.41 25.50 -19.47
N TYR A 329 -1.28 24.59 -19.83
CA TYR A 329 -0.97 23.28 -20.42
C TYR A 329 -1.83 23.04 -21.68
N PRO A 330 -1.50 23.66 -22.82
CA PRO A 330 -2.35 23.62 -24.03
C PRO A 330 -2.62 22.21 -24.58
N LYS A 331 -1.77 21.24 -24.25
CA LYS A 331 -1.92 19.83 -24.65
C LYS A 331 -2.86 19.04 -23.74
N VAL A 332 -3.26 19.59 -22.60
CA VAL A 332 -4.22 18.94 -21.71
C VAL A 332 -5.63 19.29 -22.20
N ALA A 333 -6.32 18.31 -22.76
CA ALA A 333 -7.70 18.49 -23.16
C ALA A 333 -8.61 18.74 -21.95
N ALA A 334 -9.65 19.55 -22.15
CA ALA A 334 -10.69 19.74 -21.16
C ALA A 334 -11.34 18.37 -20.81
N PRO A 335 -11.70 18.14 -19.54
CA PRO A 335 -12.39 16.91 -19.14
C PRO A 335 -13.73 16.78 -19.85
N ALA A 336 -14.02 15.56 -20.33
CA ALA A 336 -15.32 15.27 -20.92
C ALA A 336 -16.42 15.33 -19.87
N ARG A 337 -17.62 15.76 -20.24
CA ARG A 337 -18.80 15.63 -19.37
C ARG A 337 -19.15 14.14 -19.20
N ILE A 338 -19.66 13.79 -18.03
CA ILE A 338 -20.23 12.45 -17.81
C ILE A 338 -21.40 12.30 -18.78
N SER A 339 -21.26 11.40 -19.76
CA SER A 339 -22.34 11.06 -20.67
C SER A 339 -23.29 10.09 -19.96
N GLY A 340 -24.43 10.59 -19.56
CA GLY A 340 -25.47 9.86 -18.85
C GLY A 340 -25.87 10.59 -17.58
N LYS A 341 -27.15 10.51 -17.23
CA LYS A 341 -27.55 10.91 -15.86
C LYS A 341 -26.80 10.03 -14.89
N PRO A 342 -26.14 10.62 -13.88
CA PRO A 342 -25.50 9.84 -12.82
C PRO A 342 -26.49 8.92 -12.10
#